data_2f7ac452bbed6d1ebc2cd7403756cf1b
#
_entry.id   2f7ac452bbed6d1ebc2cd7403756cf1b
#
_cell.length_a   1.000
_cell.length_b   1.000
_cell.length_c   1.000
_cell.angle_alpha   90.00
_cell.angle_beta   90.00
_cell.angle_gamma   90.00
#
_symmetry.space_group_name_H-M   'P 1'
#
loop_
_entity.id
_entity.type
_entity.pdbx_description
1 polymer ?
#
loop_
_entity_poly.entity_id
_entity_poly.type
_entity_poly.pdbx_seq_one_letter_code
_entity_poly.pdbx_strand_id
1 'polypeptide(L)'
;MSSIDKKELEKFEKISHNWWNKDGEFSILHRINPIRLEYIIEKITTHYNRHLSKLAYREEFVGNMQHSTAAYIEVREDASSRLTHKLPLEVEFEKMSNDISKLEILDVGCGGGLIATPLAAQGFNVTAIDALQSNIETATAYAKENGVKINYLQSTIEELASDKLYDVVICLEVIEHVENVQQFILNLVKHIKPNGMAIISTINRTKKAYILGIIVAEYILGWVPKNTHDYSKFLKPLEIYEMLTDTKIEIKELKGLVYDPAKNEWKLSDDIDVNYFMCLGRKSMCYPS
;
A
#
# COMPACT_ATOMS: atom_id res chain seq x y z
N MET A 1 -6.98 13.97 20.04
CA MET A 1 -7.49 12.67 20.53
C MET A 1 -6.96 11.62 19.55
N SER A 2 -6.51 10.47 20.04
CA SER A 2 -6.04 9.37 19.19
C SER A 2 -7.22 8.74 18.47
N SER A 3 -7.05 8.38 17.18
CA SER A 3 -8.04 7.64 16.40
C SER A 3 -7.98 6.13 16.63
N ILE A 4 -7.15 5.66 17.55
CA ILE A 4 -6.89 4.25 17.82
C ILE A 4 -8.09 3.56 18.45
N ASP A 5 -8.51 2.41 17.90
CA ASP A 5 -9.38 1.44 18.54
C ASP A 5 -8.56 0.42 19.33
N LYS A 6 -8.61 0.51 20.67
CA LYS A 6 -7.82 -0.35 21.57
C LYS A 6 -8.15 -1.83 21.42
N LYS A 7 -9.40 -2.18 21.08
CA LYS A 7 -9.82 -3.57 20.91
C LYS A 7 -9.22 -4.16 19.63
N GLU A 8 -9.10 -3.35 18.57
CA GLU A 8 -8.43 -3.76 17.36
C GLU A 8 -6.93 -3.98 17.61
N LEU A 9 -6.27 -3.06 18.33
CA LEU A 9 -4.86 -3.25 18.70
C LEU A 9 -4.63 -4.56 19.46
N GLU A 10 -5.47 -4.90 20.43
CA GLU A 10 -5.35 -6.16 21.19
C GLU A 10 -5.49 -7.42 20.31
N LYS A 11 -6.27 -7.34 19.22
CA LYS A 11 -6.37 -8.44 18.23
C LYS A 11 -5.06 -8.60 17.46
N PHE A 12 -4.53 -7.49 16.91
CA PHE A 12 -3.30 -7.52 16.12
C PHE A 12 -2.07 -7.87 16.96
N GLU A 13 -2.00 -7.43 18.22
CA GLU A 13 -0.91 -7.76 19.15
C GLU A 13 -0.71 -9.27 19.27
N LYS A 14 -1.79 -10.04 19.35
CA LYS A 14 -1.73 -11.51 19.51
C LYS A 14 -1.10 -12.24 18.33
N ILE A 15 -1.15 -11.65 17.13
CA ILE A 15 -0.69 -12.27 15.89
C ILE A 15 0.50 -11.55 15.26
N SER A 16 1.00 -10.49 15.91
CA SER A 16 2.07 -9.62 15.40
C SER A 16 3.37 -10.34 15.02
N HIS A 17 3.66 -11.47 15.66
CA HIS A 17 4.84 -12.30 15.36
C HIS A 17 4.71 -13.13 14.08
N ASN A 18 3.50 -13.24 13.51
CA ASN A 18 3.20 -14.08 12.34
C ASN A 18 3.18 -13.33 11.00
N TRP A 19 3.53 -12.04 10.98
CA TRP A 19 3.48 -11.22 9.77
C TRP A 19 4.13 -11.85 8.54
N TRP A 20 5.26 -12.55 8.72
CA TRP A 20 6.02 -13.14 7.62
C TRP A 20 5.79 -14.64 7.44
N ASN A 21 4.87 -15.23 8.22
CA ASN A 21 4.39 -16.59 7.98
C ASN A 21 3.37 -16.59 6.83
N LYS A 22 3.75 -17.09 5.67
CA LYS A 22 2.92 -17.10 4.46
C LYS A 22 1.70 -18.01 4.55
N ASP A 23 1.73 -18.97 5.43
CA ASP A 23 0.65 -19.92 5.69
C ASP A 23 -0.14 -19.55 6.95
N GLY A 24 0.20 -18.42 7.58
CA GLY A 24 -0.44 -17.89 8.79
C GLY A 24 -1.62 -16.95 8.51
N GLU A 25 -1.96 -16.18 9.53
CA GLU A 25 -3.12 -15.26 9.54
C GLU A 25 -3.03 -14.18 8.46
N PHE A 26 -1.80 -13.86 8.03
CA PHE A 26 -1.55 -12.84 6.99
C PHE A 26 -1.33 -13.43 5.60
N SER A 27 -1.61 -14.73 5.40
CA SER A 27 -1.40 -15.44 4.12
C SER A 27 -2.05 -14.74 2.93
N ILE A 28 -3.26 -14.20 3.11
CA ILE A 28 -3.95 -13.48 2.04
C ILE A 28 -3.22 -12.20 1.66
N LEU A 29 -2.64 -11.48 2.63
CA LEU A 29 -1.86 -10.27 2.36
C LEU A 29 -0.62 -10.59 1.53
N HIS A 30 0.06 -11.72 1.81
CA HIS A 30 1.18 -12.18 1.00
C HIS A 30 0.78 -12.48 -0.45
N ARG A 31 -0.41 -13.09 -0.65
CA ARG A 31 -0.92 -13.42 -1.99
C ARG A 31 -1.27 -12.19 -2.81
N ILE A 32 -1.80 -11.14 -2.20
CA ILE A 32 -2.20 -9.91 -2.91
C ILE A 32 -1.08 -8.86 -2.97
N ASN A 33 -0.02 -9.04 -2.19
CA ASN A 33 1.05 -8.03 -2.05
C ASN A 33 1.78 -7.69 -3.35
N PRO A 34 2.08 -8.65 -4.26
CA PRO A 34 2.68 -8.32 -5.55
C PRO A 34 1.86 -7.30 -6.35
N ILE A 35 0.53 -7.47 -6.40
CA ILE A 35 -0.38 -6.58 -7.13
C ILE A 35 -0.50 -5.22 -6.45
N ARG A 36 -0.49 -5.19 -5.10
CA ARG A 36 -0.45 -3.95 -4.32
C ARG A 36 0.80 -3.14 -4.66
N LEU A 37 1.95 -3.78 -4.66
CA LEU A 37 3.24 -3.13 -4.96
C LEU A 37 3.30 -2.64 -6.41
N GLU A 38 2.85 -3.46 -7.36
CA GLU A 38 2.76 -3.06 -8.76
C GLU A 38 1.90 -1.80 -8.93
N TYR A 39 0.70 -1.78 -8.33
CA TYR A 39 -0.18 -0.62 -8.36
C TYR A 39 0.48 0.61 -7.73
N ILE A 40 1.06 0.48 -6.54
CA ILE A 40 1.72 1.58 -5.84
C ILE A 40 2.84 2.17 -6.70
N ILE A 41 3.72 1.33 -7.23
CA ILE A 41 4.87 1.76 -8.03
C ILE A 41 4.41 2.41 -9.34
N GLU A 42 3.40 1.84 -10.00
CA GLU A 42 2.79 2.43 -11.20
C GLU A 42 2.26 3.83 -10.90
N LYS A 43 1.53 4.02 -9.79
CA LYS A 43 0.96 5.34 -9.44
C LYS A 43 2.04 6.34 -9.08
N ILE A 44 3.04 5.96 -8.30
CA ILE A 44 4.19 6.81 -7.98
C ILE A 44 4.88 7.24 -9.27
N THR A 45 5.18 6.28 -10.14
CA THR A 45 5.87 6.51 -11.41
C THR A 45 5.10 7.46 -12.31
N THR A 46 3.82 7.21 -12.50
CA THR A 46 2.93 8.03 -13.32
C THR A 46 2.81 9.45 -12.76
N HIS A 47 2.64 9.57 -11.43
CA HIS A 47 2.46 10.85 -10.75
C HIS A 47 3.69 11.76 -10.89
N TYR A 48 4.89 11.18 -10.78
CA TYR A 48 6.15 11.94 -10.85
C TYR A 48 6.73 12.00 -12.27
N ASN A 49 5.97 11.59 -13.28
CA ASN A 49 6.40 11.58 -14.69
C ASN A 49 7.70 10.79 -14.89
N ARG A 50 7.90 9.76 -14.10
CA ARG A 50 9.07 8.90 -14.10
C ARG A 50 8.73 7.63 -14.86
N HIS A 51 9.33 7.47 -16.02
CA HIS A 51 9.23 6.26 -16.80
C HIS A 51 10.04 5.13 -16.12
N LEU A 52 9.57 4.63 -14.98
CA LEU A 52 9.99 3.31 -14.50
C LEU A 52 9.37 2.29 -15.45
N SER A 53 9.89 2.25 -16.70
CA SER A 53 9.54 1.19 -17.61
C SER A 53 9.89 -0.15 -16.95
N LYS A 54 9.18 -1.18 -17.34
CA LYS A 54 9.24 -2.62 -17.03
C LYS A 54 10.59 -3.24 -16.57
N LEU A 55 11.65 -2.45 -16.46
CA LEU A 55 13.02 -2.86 -16.09
C LEU A 55 13.32 -2.89 -14.59
N ALA A 56 12.47 -2.29 -13.72
CA ALA A 56 12.65 -2.35 -12.27
C ALA A 56 12.32 -3.74 -11.68
N TYR A 57 11.71 -4.62 -12.46
CA TYR A 57 11.48 -6.03 -12.13
C TYR A 57 12.39 -6.94 -12.93
N ARG A 58 13.70 -6.73 -12.88
CA ARG A 58 14.62 -7.79 -13.32
C ARG A 58 14.73 -8.85 -12.25
N GLU A 59 14.69 -10.10 -12.68
CA GLU A 59 14.81 -11.33 -11.88
C GLU A 59 16.01 -11.34 -10.90
N GLU A 60 17.05 -10.51 -11.12
CA GLU A 60 18.20 -10.37 -10.24
C GLU A 60 17.87 -9.76 -8.86
N PHE A 61 16.82 -8.97 -8.76
CA PHE A 61 16.41 -8.37 -7.48
C PHE A 61 15.55 -9.32 -6.65
N VAL A 62 14.82 -10.21 -7.31
CA VAL A 62 14.03 -11.28 -6.68
C VAL A 62 14.90 -12.46 -6.26
N GLY A 63 16.01 -12.67 -6.94
CA GLY A 63 16.96 -13.77 -6.70
C GLY A 63 17.71 -13.69 -5.37
N ASN A 64 17.91 -12.50 -4.79
CA ASN A 64 18.56 -12.33 -3.49
C ASN A 64 17.59 -12.37 -2.30
N MET A 65 16.30 -12.31 -2.52
CA MET A 65 15.29 -12.70 -1.53
C MET A 65 15.08 -14.22 -1.63
N GLN A 66 16.06 -14.99 -1.21
CA GLN A 66 15.94 -16.44 -1.13
C GLN A 66 14.75 -16.76 -0.23
N HIS A 67 13.71 -17.29 -0.84
CA HIS A 67 12.48 -17.85 -0.30
C HIS A 67 11.25 -16.96 -0.21
N SER A 68 10.83 -16.28 -1.25
CA SER A 68 9.42 -16.15 -1.50
C SER A 68 9.04 -15.11 -2.52
N THR A 69 8.33 -15.58 -3.45
CA THR A 69 7.68 -14.90 -4.58
C THR A 69 8.49 -14.85 -5.89
N ALA A 70 9.14 -15.95 -6.24
CA ALA A 70 9.30 -16.31 -7.63
C ALA A 70 7.94 -16.84 -8.13
N ALA A 71 7.00 -15.96 -8.31
CA ALA A 71 5.75 -16.30 -8.98
C ALA A 71 5.21 -15.04 -9.65
N TYR A 72 5.42 -15.01 -10.95
CA TYR A 72 4.60 -14.35 -11.94
C TYR A 72 4.71 -12.82 -12.06
N ILE A 73 5.74 -12.38 -12.76
CA ILE A 73 5.52 -11.45 -13.85
C ILE A 73 6.12 -12.09 -15.10
N GLU A 74 5.33 -12.88 -15.82
CA GLU A 74 5.57 -13.13 -17.23
C GLU A 74 5.44 -11.80 -17.98
N VAL A 75 6.56 -11.26 -18.40
CA VAL A 75 6.57 -10.19 -19.38
C VAL A 75 6.07 -10.80 -20.68
N ARG A 76 4.84 -10.49 -21.06
CA ARG A 76 4.37 -10.72 -22.44
C ARG A 76 5.25 -9.88 -23.35
N GLU A 77 6.21 -10.54 -23.99
CA GLU A 77 6.83 -10.03 -25.20
C GLU A 77 5.78 -10.05 -26.31
N ASP A 78 5.27 -8.88 -26.67
CA ASP A 78 4.64 -8.72 -27.96
C ASP A 78 4.95 -7.34 -28.55
N ALA A 79 5.35 -7.43 -29.82
CA ALA A 79 5.47 -6.38 -30.82
C ALA A 79 6.87 -5.81 -31.08
N SER A 80 7.41 -6.42 -32.10
CA SER A 80 8.41 -5.89 -33.02
C SER A 80 8.30 -4.38 -33.29
N SER A 81 9.36 -3.64 -33.02
CA SER A 81 9.86 -2.60 -33.91
C SER A 81 11.35 -2.37 -33.69
N ARG A 82 12.09 -2.62 -34.73
CA ARG A 82 13.51 -2.31 -34.86
C ARG A 82 13.69 -0.79 -34.75
N LEU A 83 14.39 -0.33 -33.74
CA LEU A 83 15.13 0.93 -33.78
C LEU A 83 16.42 0.74 -32.97
N THR A 84 17.49 0.55 -33.73
CA THR A 84 18.87 0.55 -33.28
C THR A 84 19.28 1.97 -32.94
N HIS A 85 19.19 2.34 -31.67
CA HIS A 85 20.10 3.29 -31.06
C HIS A 85 20.31 2.84 -29.60
N LYS A 86 21.49 2.31 -29.35
CA LYS A 86 21.99 2.08 -28.00
C LYS A 86 22.16 3.44 -27.30
N LEU A 87 21.13 3.91 -26.62
CA LEU A 87 21.32 4.85 -25.53
C LEU A 87 21.84 4.05 -24.33
N PRO A 88 22.75 4.61 -23.54
CA PRO A 88 23.34 3.88 -22.42
C PRO A 88 22.24 3.64 -21.36
N LEU A 89 21.65 2.47 -21.38
CA LEU A 89 20.68 2.00 -20.38
C LEU A 89 21.18 2.19 -18.94
N GLU A 90 22.50 2.14 -18.74
CA GLU A 90 23.16 2.35 -17.46
C GLU A 90 22.97 3.79 -16.93
N VAL A 91 23.06 4.79 -17.77
CA VAL A 91 22.92 6.21 -17.36
C VAL A 91 21.48 6.57 -17.05
N GLU A 92 20.50 6.02 -17.77
CA GLU A 92 19.09 6.20 -17.45
C GLU A 92 18.72 5.47 -16.15
N PHE A 93 19.25 4.28 -15.94
CA PHE A 93 19.02 3.50 -14.72
C PHE A 93 19.62 4.20 -13.49
N GLU A 94 20.83 4.73 -13.59
CA GLU A 94 21.51 5.46 -12.53
C GLU A 94 20.78 6.79 -12.20
N LYS A 95 20.30 7.51 -13.22
CA LYS A 95 19.49 8.71 -13.04
C LYS A 95 18.14 8.42 -12.42
N MET A 96 17.48 7.33 -12.81
CA MET A 96 16.22 6.87 -12.25
C MET A 96 16.37 6.42 -10.78
N SER A 97 17.40 5.65 -10.47
CA SER A 97 17.75 5.22 -9.12
C SER A 97 18.00 6.41 -8.19
N ASN A 98 18.76 7.40 -8.63
CA ASN A 98 19.03 8.63 -7.90
C ASN A 98 17.76 9.49 -7.67
N ASP A 99 16.79 9.40 -8.57
CA ASP A 99 15.54 10.13 -8.44
C ASP A 99 14.54 9.45 -7.49
N ILE A 100 14.47 8.13 -7.51
CA ILE A 100 13.63 7.33 -6.59
C ILE A 100 14.12 7.49 -5.15
N SER A 101 15.43 7.48 -4.91
CA SER A 101 16.01 7.61 -3.58
C SER A 101 15.72 8.97 -2.90
N LYS A 102 15.28 9.97 -3.68
CA LYS A 102 14.88 11.29 -3.16
C LYS A 102 13.42 11.33 -2.72
N LEU A 103 12.59 10.37 -3.12
CA LEU A 103 11.19 10.33 -2.71
C LEU A 103 11.08 9.81 -1.28
N GLU A 104 10.45 10.62 -0.44
CA GLU A 104 10.12 10.26 0.93
C GLU A 104 8.74 9.64 0.97
N ILE A 105 8.68 8.38 1.36
CA ILE A 105 7.44 7.61 1.50
C ILE A 105 7.13 7.43 2.98
N LEU A 106 5.86 7.65 3.35
CA LEU A 106 5.31 7.28 4.65
C LEU A 106 4.37 6.09 4.46
N ASP A 107 4.64 5.00 5.17
CA ASP A 107 3.74 3.83 5.28
C ASP A 107 3.06 3.86 6.65
N VAL A 108 1.74 4.11 6.66
CA VAL A 108 0.94 4.30 7.88
C VAL A 108 0.21 3.01 8.21
N GLY A 109 0.42 2.48 9.41
CA GLY A 109 -0.07 1.16 9.82
C GLY A 109 0.68 0.06 9.09
N CYS A 110 2.02 0.14 9.10
CA CYS A 110 2.88 -0.71 8.28
C CYS A 110 2.87 -2.19 8.69
N GLY A 111 2.31 -2.53 9.87
CA GLY A 111 2.33 -3.89 10.40
C GLY A 111 3.73 -4.47 10.42
N GLY A 112 3.91 -5.68 9.93
CA GLY A 112 5.23 -6.34 9.79
C GLY A 112 6.10 -5.84 8.64
N GLY A 113 5.73 -4.75 7.95
CA GLY A 113 6.53 -4.15 6.88
C GLY A 113 6.34 -4.78 5.51
N LEU A 114 5.19 -5.41 5.24
CA LEU A 114 4.91 -6.09 3.96
C LEU A 114 4.96 -5.15 2.74
N ILE A 115 4.70 -3.86 2.92
CA ILE A 115 4.79 -2.83 1.88
C ILE A 115 6.09 -2.05 2.01
N ALA A 116 6.45 -1.60 3.22
CA ALA A 116 7.63 -0.80 3.48
C ALA A 116 8.92 -1.49 3.02
N THR A 117 9.10 -2.79 3.33
CA THR A 117 10.33 -3.51 3.02
C THR A 117 10.58 -3.66 1.51
N PRO A 118 9.63 -4.12 0.68
CA PRO A 118 9.82 -4.18 -0.75
C PRO A 118 10.05 -2.81 -1.42
N LEU A 119 9.38 -1.74 -0.95
CA LEU A 119 9.60 -0.40 -1.48
C LEU A 119 11.00 0.12 -1.17
N ALA A 120 11.46 -0.05 0.07
CA ALA A 120 12.82 0.33 0.44
C ALA A 120 13.89 -0.50 -0.28
N ALA A 121 13.62 -1.80 -0.51
CA ALA A 121 14.48 -2.66 -1.31
C ALA A 121 14.61 -2.20 -2.77
N GLN A 122 13.63 -1.48 -3.30
CA GLN A 122 13.69 -0.84 -4.62
C GLN A 122 14.35 0.55 -4.61
N GLY A 123 14.88 0.99 -3.47
CA GLY A 123 15.63 2.22 -3.33
C GLY A 123 14.80 3.44 -2.91
N PHE A 124 13.51 3.28 -2.55
CA PHE A 124 12.72 4.36 -1.98
C PHE A 124 13.18 4.68 -0.55
N ASN A 125 13.10 5.97 -0.18
CA ASN A 125 13.34 6.39 1.21
C ASN A 125 12.06 6.24 2.03
N VAL A 126 11.96 5.17 2.82
CA VAL A 126 10.73 4.79 3.53
C VAL A 126 10.84 5.10 5.02
N THR A 127 9.86 5.85 5.52
CA THR A 127 9.48 5.90 6.93
C THR A 127 8.20 5.09 7.10
N ALA A 128 8.15 4.21 8.09
CA ALA A 128 7.02 3.34 8.32
C ALA A 128 6.60 3.41 9.80
N ILE A 129 5.31 3.63 10.04
CA ILE A 129 4.78 3.78 11.39
C ILE A 129 3.69 2.75 11.67
N ASP A 130 3.67 2.28 12.91
CA ASP A 130 2.60 1.44 13.44
C ASP A 130 2.39 1.77 14.92
N ALA A 131 1.16 1.64 15.40
CA ALA A 131 0.80 1.89 16.78
C ALA A 131 1.33 0.81 17.73
N LEU A 132 1.51 -0.43 17.22
CA LEU A 132 1.99 -1.58 17.98
C LEU A 132 3.51 -1.69 17.91
N GLN A 133 4.15 -1.68 19.08
CA GLN A 133 5.59 -1.90 19.20
C GLN A 133 6.01 -3.27 18.66
N SER A 134 5.22 -4.32 18.89
CA SER A 134 5.48 -5.66 18.42
C SER A 134 5.50 -5.78 16.88
N ASN A 135 4.66 -5.02 16.18
CA ASN A 135 4.70 -4.91 14.72
C ASN A 135 6.01 -4.28 14.26
N ILE A 136 6.42 -3.18 14.88
CA ILE A 136 7.67 -2.48 14.57
C ILE A 136 8.90 -3.38 14.82
N GLU A 137 8.89 -4.14 15.91
CA GLU A 137 9.97 -5.11 16.20
C GLU A 137 10.07 -6.19 15.12
N THR A 138 8.92 -6.78 14.75
CA THR A 138 8.85 -7.80 13.70
C THR A 138 9.32 -7.24 12.34
N ALA A 139 8.85 -6.04 11.97
CA ALA A 139 9.22 -5.38 10.73
C ALA A 139 10.72 -5.03 10.69
N THR A 140 11.26 -4.51 11.81
CA THR A 140 12.68 -4.15 11.93
C THR A 140 13.58 -5.37 11.84
N ALA A 141 13.20 -6.47 12.51
CA ALA A 141 13.96 -7.71 12.45
C ALA A 141 14.03 -8.24 11.02
N TYR A 142 12.89 -8.29 10.34
CA TYR A 142 12.82 -8.75 8.95
C TYR A 142 13.63 -7.87 7.99
N ALA A 143 13.50 -6.56 8.07
CA ALA A 143 14.26 -5.63 7.24
C ALA A 143 15.77 -5.78 7.46
N LYS A 144 16.21 -5.96 8.71
CA LYS A 144 17.62 -6.20 9.06
C LYS A 144 18.15 -7.49 8.46
N GLU A 145 17.39 -8.59 8.57
CA GLU A 145 17.75 -9.89 7.99
C GLU A 145 17.91 -9.83 6.47
N ASN A 146 17.12 -8.98 5.81
CA ASN A 146 17.16 -8.79 4.36
C ASN A 146 18.07 -7.62 3.91
N GLY A 147 18.82 -7.01 4.81
CA GLY A 147 19.78 -5.95 4.49
C GLY A 147 19.14 -4.62 4.03
N VAL A 148 17.87 -4.39 4.36
CA VAL A 148 17.09 -3.22 3.94
C VAL A 148 17.07 -2.18 5.06
N LYS A 149 17.27 -0.90 4.71
CA LYS A 149 17.21 0.22 5.66
C LYS A 149 15.86 0.92 5.57
N ILE A 150 15.14 0.99 6.70
CA ILE A 150 13.85 1.64 6.81
C ILE A 150 13.82 2.38 8.15
N ASN A 151 13.21 3.55 8.17
CA ASN A 151 12.95 4.28 9.42
C ASN A 151 11.63 3.80 10.01
N TYR A 152 11.67 2.75 10.84
CA TYR A 152 10.52 2.24 11.58
C TYR A 152 10.31 3.00 12.88
N LEU A 153 9.07 3.43 13.15
CA LEU A 153 8.70 4.18 14.35
C LEU A 153 7.42 3.62 14.95
N GLN A 154 7.43 3.32 16.24
CA GLN A 154 6.18 3.14 16.98
C GLN A 154 5.52 4.51 17.11
N SER A 155 4.47 4.75 16.36
CA SER A 155 3.76 6.03 16.33
C SER A 155 2.41 5.89 15.69
N THR A 156 1.53 6.85 15.94
CA THR A 156 0.30 7.05 15.18
C THR A 156 0.45 8.24 14.25
N ILE A 157 -0.48 8.38 13.29
CA ILE A 157 -0.46 9.52 12.36
C ILE A 157 -0.65 10.85 13.10
N GLU A 158 -1.36 10.85 14.23
CA GLU A 158 -1.60 12.03 15.06
C GLU A 158 -0.37 12.49 15.83
N GLU A 159 0.56 11.56 16.11
CA GLU A 159 1.78 11.83 16.89
C GLU A 159 2.93 12.28 16.01
N LEU A 160 2.84 12.10 14.70
CA LEU A 160 3.84 12.62 13.79
C LEU A 160 3.86 14.16 13.85
N ALA A 161 5.05 14.73 13.82
CA ALA A 161 5.23 16.17 13.78
C ALA A 161 4.55 16.75 12.54
N SER A 162 3.73 17.79 12.73
CA SER A 162 2.87 18.36 11.68
C SER A 162 3.62 19.00 10.51
N ASP A 163 4.91 19.27 10.67
CA ASP A 163 5.81 19.79 9.64
C ASP A 163 6.48 18.69 8.80
N LYS A 164 6.34 17.42 9.21
CA LYS A 164 6.81 16.27 8.44
C LYS A 164 5.88 16.01 7.26
N LEU A 165 6.39 16.24 6.06
CA LEU A 165 5.67 16.04 4.81
C LEU A 165 6.38 15.00 3.94
N TYR A 166 5.59 14.22 3.22
CA TYR A 166 6.08 13.12 2.38
C TYR A 166 5.62 13.28 0.94
N ASP A 167 6.42 12.77 0.02
CA ASP A 167 6.06 12.72 -1.40
C ASP A 167 4.90 11.76 -1.61
N VAL A 168 4.94 10.61 -0.93
CA VAL A 168 3.89 9.59 -1.00
C VAL A 168 3.49 9.15 0.40
N VAL A 169 2.19 9.12 0.67
CA VAL A 169 1.63 8.56 1.90
C VAL A 169 0.83 7.32 1.53
N ILE A 170 1.17 6.18 2.12
CA ILE A 170 0.52 4.88 1.90
C ILE A 170 -0.21 4.49 3.17
N CYS A 171 -1.44 3.99 3.05
CA CYS A 171 -2.23 3.51 4.18
C CYS A 171 -3.17 2.40 3.69
N LEU A 172 -2.78 1.15 3.89
CA LEU A 172 -3.49 0.00 3.34
C LEU A 172 -4.11 -0.85 4.43
N GLU A 173 -5.42 -1.09 4.35
CA GLU A 173 -6.19 -1.92 5.28
C GLU A 173 -6.04 -1.46 6.74
N VAL A 174 -6.14 -0.15 6.99
CA VAL A 174 -6.01 0.45 8.33
C VAL A 174 -7.25 1.23 8.71
N ILE A 175 -7.83 1.98 7.78
CA ILE A 175 -8.87 2.96 8.09
C ILE A 175 -10.17 2.34 8.64
N GLU A 176 -10.45 1.07 8.34
CA GLU A 176 -11.54 0.29 8.92
C GLU A 176 -11.29 -0.16 10.38
N HIS A 177 -10.05 -0.03 10.86
CA HIS A 177 -9.64 -0.43 12.22
C HIS A 177 -9.48 0.76 13.18
N VAL A 178 -9.74 1.98 12.72
CA VAL A 178 -9.64 3.18 13.56
C VAL A 178 -11.02 3.58 14.11
N GLU A 179 -11.03 4.20 15.29
CA GLU A 179 -12.26 4.64 15.96
C GLU A 179 -12.85 5.90 15.31
N ASN A 180 -11.97 6.86 14.95
CA ASN A 180 -12.38 8.12 14.33
C ASN A 180 -11.76 8.27 12.95
N VAL A 181 -12.43 7.70 11.94
CA VAL A 181 -11.97 7.68 10.55
C VAL A 181 -11.78 9.08 9.98
N GLN A 182 -12.72 10.00 10.24
CA GLN A 182 -12.63 11.37 9.72
C GLN A 182 -11.36 12.08 10.23
N GLN A 183 -11.10 12.01 11.53
CA GLN A 183 -9.92 12.63 12.11
C GLN A 183 -8.63 12.00 11.59
N PHE A 184 -8.63 10.67 11.46
CA PHE A 184 -7.50 9.92 10.90
C PHE A 184 -7.18 10.34 9.46
N ILE A 185 -8.19 10.36 8.57
CA ILE A 185 -8.04 10.79 7.16
C ILE A 185 -7.54 12.23 7.08
N LEU A 186 -8.11 13.14 7.88
CA LEU A 186 -7.68 14.54 7.90
C LEU A 186 -6.23 14.69 8.39
N ASN A 187 -5.78 13.87 9.32
CA ASN A 187 -4.38 13.86 9.76
C ASN A 187 -3.48 13.27 8.68
N LEU A 188 -3.87 12.14 8.06
CA LEU A 188 -3.12 11.52 6.99
C LEU A 188 -2.83 12.49 5.83
N VAL A 189 -3.85 13.20 5.35
CA VAL A 189 -3.67 14.10 4.20
C VAL A 189 -2.86 15.37 4.50
N LYS A 190 -2.69 15.74 5.78
CA LYS A 190 -1.81 16.85 6.18
C LYS A 190 -0.33 16.54 5.90
N HIS A 191 0.05 15.29 5.93
CA HIS A 191 1.42 14.86 5.69
C HIS A 191 1.79 14.73 4.20
N ILE A 192 0.87 15.07 3.29
CA ILE A 192 1.13 15.05 1.84
C ILE A 192 1.81 16.37 1.44
N LYS A 193 2.99 16.31 0.82
CA LYS A 193 3.68 17.47 0.22
C LYS A 193 2.78 18.19 -0.80
N PRO A 194 3.06 19.45 -1.16
CA PRO A 194 2.27 20.20 -2.16
C PRO A 194 2.06 19.45 -3.48
N ASN A 195 3.09 18.75 -3.97
CA ASN A 195 3.03 17.95 -5.19
C ASN A 195 3.01 16.44 -4.89
N GLY A 196 2.67 16.08 -3.66
CA GLY A 196 2.61 14.69 -3.22
C GLY A 196 1.27 14.02 -3.50
N MET A 197 1.22 12.73 -3.20
CA MET A 197 0.05 11.89 -3.35
C MET A 197 -0.14 10.98 -2.15
N ALA A 198 -1.34 10.40 -2.03
CA ALA A 198 -1.54 9.28 -1.11
C ALA A 198 -2.25 8.12 -1.82
N ILE A 199 -2.02 6.92 -1.31
CA ILE A 199 -2.70 5.69 -1.72
C ILE A 199 -3.29 5.06 -0.47
N ILE A 200 -4.60 4.93 -0.45
CA ILE A 200 -5.35 4.29 0.64
C ILE A 200 -6.02 3.05 0.09
N SER A 201 -6.10 1.97 0.86
CA SER A 201 -6.99 0.85 0.56
C SER A 201 -7.84 0.48 1.76
N THR A 202 -9.03 -0.03 1.49
CA THR A 202 -9.96 -0.56 2.50
C THR A 202 -11.07 -1.39 1.85
N ILE A 203 -11.93 -1.96 2.68
CA ILE A 203 -13.08 -2.77 2.26
C ILE A 203 -14.30 -1.86 2.11
N ASN A 204 -15.00 -2.03 0.97
CA ASN A 204 -16.21 -1.26 0.66
C ASN A 204 -17.42 -1.80 1.44
N ARG A 205 -18.30 -0.91 1.93
CA ARG A 205 -19.53 -1.29 2.63
C ARG A 205 -20.65 -1.63 1.65
N THR A 206 -20.54 -2.80 1.00
CA THR A 206 -21.56 -3.35 0.10
C THR A 206 -22.02 -4.74 0.55
N LYS A 207 -23.18 -5.18 0.04
CA LYS A 207 -23.64 -6.56 0.27
C LYS A 207 -22.67 -7.60 -0.29
N LYS A 208 -22.02 -7.30 -1.41
CA LYS A 208 -21.02 -8.15 -2.04
C LYS A 208 -19.77 -8.29 -1.16
N ALA A 209 -19.29 -7.19 -0.57
CA ALA A 209 -18.19 -7.21 0.37
C ALA A 209 -18.53 -8.00 1.65
N TYR A 210 -19.76 -7.88 2.16
CA TYR A 210 -20.21 -8.69 3.29
C TYR A 210 -20.13 -10.19 2.98
N ILE A 211 -20.65 -10.60 1.83
CA ILE A 211 -20.65 -12.01 1.43
C ILE A 211 -19.23 -12.51 1.15
N LEU A 212 -18.47 -11.81 0.34
CA LEU A 212 -17.15 -12.28 -0.10
C LEU A 212 -16.06 -12.03 0.95
N GLY A 213 -16.04 -10.86 1.59
CA GLY A 213 -15.02 -10.48 2.56
C GLY A 213 -15.20 -11.12 3.93
N ILE A 214 -16.44 -11.34 4.37
CA ILE A 214 -16.72 -11.95 5.67
C ILE A 214 -17.11 -13.42 5.50
N ILE A 215 -18.23 -13.72 4.82
CA ILE A 215 -18.74 -15.10 4.79
C ILE A 215 -17.80 -16.03 4.06
N VAL A 216 -17.34 -15.65 2.87
CA VAL A 216 -16.47 -16.51 2.06
C VAL A 216 -15.05 -16.53 2.60
N ALA A 217 -14.43 -15.37 2.82
CA ALA A 217 -13.03 -15.30 3.24
C ALA A 217 -12.79 -15.83 4.66
N GLU A 218 -13.65 -15.50 5.63
CA GLU A 218 -13.46 -15.89 7.03
C GLU A 218 -14.04 -17.28 7.36
N TYR A 219 -15.22 -17.62 6.82
CA TYR A 219 -15.96 -18.82 7.27
C TYR A 219 -15.88 -20.00 6.30
N ILE A 220 -15.69 -19.76 5.00
CA ILE A 220 -15.65 -20.82 3.99
C ILE A 220 -14.21 -21.17 3.60
N LEU A 221 -13.41 -20.18 3.21
CA LEU A 221 -12.05 -20.40 2.71
C LEU A 221 -10.99 -20.30 3.81
N GLY A 222 -11.32 -19.68 4.95
CA GLY A 222 -10.37 -19.52 6.05
C GLY A 222 -9.14 -18.67 5.67
N TRP A 223 -9.29 -17.77 4.69
CA TRP A 223 -8.21 -16.89 4.25
C TRP A 223 -7.86 -15.83 5.30
N VAL A 224 -8.82 -15.53 6.15
CA VAL A 224 -8.71 -14.55 7.24
C VAL A 224 -9.29 -15.17 8.50
N PRO A 225 -8.76 -14.93 9.70
CA PRO A 225 -9.33 -15.38 10.95
C PRO A 225 -10.79 -14.95 11.12
N LYS A 226 -11.61 -15.77 11.75
CA LYS A 226 -13.01 -15.43 12.02
C LYS A 226 -13.13 -14.22 12.92
N ASN A 227 -14.11 -13.35 12.64
CA ASN A 227 -14.36 -12.09 13.34
C ASN A 227 -13.22 -11.05 13.19
N THR A 228 -12.44 -11.14 12.12
CA THR A 228 -11.47 -10.10 11.78
C THR A 228 -12.16 -8.84 11.36
N HIS A 229 -13.22 -8.94 10.54
CA HIS A 229 -13.89 -7.78 9.97
C HIS A 229 -15.27 -7.53 10.61
N ASP A 230 -15.54 -6.26 10.85
CA ASP A 230 -16.84 -5.74 11.24
C ASP A 230 -17.44 -4.95 10.07
N TYR A 231 -18.53 -5.45 9.49
CA TYR A 231 -19.18 -4.80 8.35
C TYR A 231 -19.57 -3.33 8.62
N SER A 232 -19.88 -2.99 9.85
CA SER A 232 -20.24 -1.61 10.23
C SER A 232 -19.07 -0.63 10.08
N LYS A 233 -17.84 -1.13 10.12
CA LYS A 233 -16.61 -0.35 9.98
C LYS A 233 -16.13 -0.23 8.54
N PHE A 234 -16.74 -0.95 7.59
CA PHE A 234 -16.41 -0.82 6.17
C PHE A 234 -16.79 0.56 5.66
N LEU A 235 -16.03 1.08 4.69
CA LEU A 235 -16.14 2.46 4.25
C LEU A 235 -16.48 2.55 2.77
N LYS A 236 -17.51 3.33 2.46
CA LYS A 236 -17.83 3.63 1.07
C LYS A 236 -16.88 4.72 0.53
N PRO A 237 -16.48 4.68 -0.75
CA PRO A 237 -15.68 5.74 -1.35
C PRO A 237 -16.28 7.15 -1.19
N LEU A 238 -17.62 7.25 -1.23
CA LEU A 238 -18.33 8.52 -1.03
C LEU A 238 -18.12 9.09 0.37
N GLU A 239 -18.07 8.26 1.41
CA GLU A 239 -17.85 8.74 2.79
C GLU A 239 -16.46 9.36 2.94
N ILE A 240 -15.43 8.74 2.33
CA ILE A 240 -14.07 9.32 2.32
C ILE A 240 -14.05 10.61 1.50
N TYR A 241 -14.74 10.64 0.36
CA TYR A 241 -14.87 11.86 -0.45
C TYR A 241 -15.47 13.02 0.37
N GLU A 242 -16.55 12.76 1.11
CA GLU A 242 -17.22 13.76 1.98
C GLU A 242 -16.26 14.29 3.05
N MET A 243 -15.43 13.43 3.67
CA MET A 243 -14.42 13.84 4.65
C MET A 243 -13.33 14.75 4.04
N LEU A 244 -13.08 14.63 2.74
CA LEU A 244 -12.05 15.40 2.04
C LEU A 244 -12.57 16.72 1.42
N THR A 245 -13.89 16.97 1.45
CA THR A 245 -14.53 18.10 0.73
C THR A 245 -13.92 19.44 1.08
N ASP A 246 -13.64 19.69 2.36
CA ASP A 246 -13.06 20.96 2.85
C ASP A 246 -11.53 21.00 2.81
N THR A 247 -10.91 19.99 2.22
CA THR A 247 -9.45 19.91 2.06
C THR A 247 -9.02 20.34 0.65
N LYS A 248 -7.70 20.51 0.49
CA LYS A 248 -7.08 20.72 -0.84
C LYS A 248 -6.81 19.40 -1.57
N ILE A 249 -7.38 18.29 -1.10
CA ILE A 249 -7.16 16.95 -1.65
C ILE A 249 -8.39 16.53 -2.46
N GLU A 250 -8.16 15.79 -3.53
CA GLU A 250 -9.20 15.17 -4.35
C GLU A 250 -8.85 13.71 -4.67
N ILE A 251 -9.87 12.93 -4.96
CA ILE A 251 -9.70 11.56 -5.45
C ILE A 251 -9.31 11.63 -6.92
N LYS A 252 -8.16 11.05 -7.25
CA LYS A 252 -7.64 10.96 -8.63
C LYS A 252 -8.07 9.68 -9.32
N GLU A 253 -8.18 8.60 -8.55
CA GLU A 253 -8.53 7.28 -9.08
C GLU A 253 -9.12 6.39 -7.98
N LEU A 254 -10.02 5.52 -8.40
CA LEU A 254 -10.50 4.36 -7.63
C LEU A 254 -10.21 3.09 -8.44
N LYS A 255 -9.69 2.07 -7.78
CA LYS A 255 -9.37 0.78 -8.40
C LYS A 255 -9.67 -0.35 -7.44
N GLY A 256 -10.38 -1.37 -7.88
CA GLY A 256 -10.67 -2.56 -7.08
C GLY A 256 -9.58 -3.62 -7.22
N LEU A 257 -9.53 -4.52 -6.25
CA LEU A 257 -8.75 -5.74 -6.28
C LEU A 257 -9.71 -6.93 -6.22
N VAL A 258 -9.77 -7.72 -7.28
CA VAL A 258 -10.73 -8.82 -7.40
C VAL A 258 -10.01 -10.15 -7.56
N TYR A 259 -10.60 -11.20 -6.97
CA TYR A 259 -10.14 -12.56 -7.15
C TYR A 259 -10.85 -13.22 -8.33
N ASP A 260 -10.07 -13.83 -9.22
CA ASP A 260 -10.55 -14.63 -10.33
C ASP A 260 -10.44 -16.13 -9.97
N PRO A 261 -11.57 -16.79 -9.60
CA PRO A 261 -11.53 -18.18 -9.15
C PRO A 261 -11.17 -19.17 -10.27
N ALA A 262 -11.40 -18.81 -11.54
CA ALA A 262 -11.08 -19.68 -12.66
C ALA A 262 -9.57 -19.78 -12.88
N LYS A 263 -8.84 -18.70 -12.58
CA LYS A 263 -7.38 -18.62 -12.72
C LYS A 263 -6.63 -18.76 -11.40
N ASN A 264 -7.35 -18.78 -10.27
CA ASN A 264 -6.79 -18.72 -8.92
C ASN A 264 -5.82 -17.54 -8.72
N GLU A 265 -6.16 -16.38 -9.26
CA GLU A 265 -5.33 -15.17 -9.21
C GLU A 265 -6.11 -13.94 -8.77
N TRP A 266 -5.39 -12.98 -8.20
CA TRP A 266 -5.91 -11.65 -7.91
C TRP A 266 -5.52 -10.71 -9.05
N LYS A 267 -6.37 -9.70 -9.31
CA LYS A 267 -6.10 -8.69 -10.35
C LYS A 267 -6.76 -7.36 -10.00
N LEU A 268 -6.19 -6.29 -10.55
CA LEU A 268 -6.81 -4.97 -10.53
C LEU A 268 -8.05 -4.95 -11.43
N SER A 269 -9.05 -4.18 -11.02
CA SER A 269 -10.35 -4.09 -11.70
C SER A 269 -10.99 -2.73 -11.48
N ASP A 270 -11.95 -2.36 -12.33
CA ASP A 270 -12.82 -1.22 -12.08
C ASP A 270 -13.98 -1.58 -11.13
N ASP A 271 -14.13 -2.86 -10.80
CA ASP A 271 -15.08 -3.33 -9.79
C ASP A 271 -14.54 -3.07 -8.39
N ILE A 272 -15.09 -2.05 -7.74
CA ILE A 272 -14.73 -1.60 -6.40
C ILE A 272 -15.70 -2.12 -5.32
N ASP A 273 -16.52 -3.09 -5.63
CA ASP A 273 -17.60 -3.52 -4.73
C ASP A 273 -17.13 -4.25 -3.47
N VAL A 274 -15.92 -4.85 -3.47
CA VAL A 274 -15.43 -5.60 -2.30
C VAL A 274 -14.37 -4.80 -1.56
N ASN A 275 -13.26 -4.54 -2.19
CA ASN A 275 -12.20 -3.67 -1.68
C ASN A 275 -11.77 -2.69 -2.77
N TYR A 276 -11.11 -1.63 -2.38
CA TYR A 276 -10.63 -0.65 -3.34
C TYR A 276 -9.38 0.07 -2.86
N PHE A 277 -8.58 0.47 -3.83
CA PHE A 277 -7.57 1.50 -3.70
C PHE A 277 -8.18 2.85 -4.05
N MET A 278 -7.77 3.86 -3.34
CA MET A 278 -8.09 5.25 -3.61
C MET A 278 -6.78 6.04 -3.73
N CYS A 279 -6.49 6.52 -4.92
CA CYS A 279 -5.37 7.42 -5.15
C CYS A 279 -5.83 8.85 -4.92
N LEU A 280 -5.14 9.57 -4.03
CA LEU A 280 -5.41 10.95 -3.64
C LEU A 280 -4.29 11.85 -4.15
N GLY A 281 -4.64 13.07 -4.51
CA GLY A 281 -3.67 14.10 -4.89
C GLY A 281 -4.22 15.49 -4.58
N ARG A 282 -3.38 16.51 -4.65
CA ARG A 282 -3.87 17.87 -4.46
C ARG A 282 -4.77 18.30 -5.62
N LYS A 283 -5.79 19.08 -5.30
CA LYS A 283 -6.65 19.76 -6.28
C LYS A 283 -5.77 20.64 -7.16
N SER A 284 -5.89 20.50 -8.48
CA SER A 284 -5.25 21.39 -9.41
C SER A 284 -5.75 22.81 -9.14
N MET A 285 -4.86 23.77 -8.96
CA MET A 285 -5.27 25.16 -8.93
C MET A 285 -5.78 25.52 -10.33
N CYS A 286 -7.11 25.60 -10.51
CA CYS A 286 -7.65 26.28 -11.66
C CYS A 286 -7.27 27.76 -11.49
N TYR A 287 -6.31 28.26 -12.25
CA TYR A 287 -6.18 29.69 -12.45
C TYR A 287 -7.47 30.13 -13.17
N PRO A 288 -8.25 31.05 -12.61
CA PRO A 288 -9.35 31.64 -13.39
C PRO A 288 -8.74 32.28 -14.64
N SER A 289 -9.27 31.88 -15.78
CA SER A 289 -8.95 32.42 -17.11
C SER A 289 -9.31 33.91 -17.20
#